data_e2fc4e05831b3675db8be7cad9346026
#
_entry.id   e2fc4e05831b3675db8be7cad9346026
#
_cell.length_a   1.000
_cell.length_b   1.000
_cell.length_c   1.000
_cell.angle_alpha   90.00
_cell.angle_beta   90.00
_cell.angle_gamma   90.00
#
_symmetry.space_group_name_H-M   'P 1'
#
loop_
_entity.id
_entity.type
_entity.pdbx_description
1 polymer ?
#
loop_
_entity_poly.entity_id
_entity_poly.type
_entity_poly.pdbx_seq_one_letter_code
_entity_poly.pdbx_strand_id
1 'polypeptide(L)'
;MSPRVALLAGGVGGAKLADGLYRALPQGALSIIANPGDDFELHGLTICPDHDTLLYTLAGLGDRERGWGLAGETWNALEQFGKIGAPDWFRLGDRDLALHIHRTALLKSGGRLTEVNRELQRRLGLPDAPILIATDDPLRTRVRTPEGWMEFQPWFVGAQAKPEVLEVEFVGAQSARMSAEVTEAILSAELIVIAPSNPLISIAPILAVNGVREAIASARTRGVHVIGVSPIVAGKAIKGPADRMLRAAGLPSSPAGVARALPGLFDTLLIEESDLTDALRAELAPLVPRVAGATTMMHDGDARLSLARQLMQAASDAA
;
A
#
# COMPACT_ATOMS: atom_id res chain seq x y z
N MET A 1 9.40 16.18 20.42
CA MET A 1 10.01 15.77 19.11
C MET A 1 8.95 15.04 18.32
N SER A 2 8.91 15.20 16.99
CA SER A 2 7.97 14.41 16.16
C SER A 2 8.37 12.94 16.19
N PRO A 3 7.41 11.98 16.29
CA PRO A 3 7.75 10.57 16.37
C PRO A 3 8.29 10.02 15.05
N ARG A 4 9.08 8.96 15.13
CA ARG A 4 9.43 8.12 13.98
C ARG A 4 8.23 7.25 13.63
N VAL A 5 7.80 7.34 12.38
CA VAL A 5 6.59 6.66 11.89
C VAL A 5 6.95 5.57 10.90
N ALA A 6 6.46 4.35 11.13
CA ALA A 6 6.45 3.29 10.14
C ALA A 6 5.04 3.17 9.54
N LEU A 7 4.90 3.40 8.23
CA LEU A 7 3.64 3.33 7.49
C LEU A 7 3.60 2.07 6.63
N LEU A 8 2.65 1.18 6.83
CA LEU A 8 2.37 0.09 5.91
C LEU A 8 1.38 0.58 4.84
N ALA A 9 1.77 0.52 3.58
CA ALA A 9 0.99 1.10 2.50
C ALA A 9 1.08 0.33 1.18
N GLY A 10 -0.02 0.34 0.42
CA GLY A 10 -0.10 -0.08 -0.97
C GLY A 10 -1.21 0.66 -1.69
N GLY A 11 -1.15 0.72 -3.01
CA GLY A 11 -2.13 1.39 -3.86
C GLY A 11 -2.25 2.90 -3.67
N VAL A 12 -3.22 3.46 -4.38
CA VAL A 12 -3.43 4.93 -4.45
C VAL A 12 -3.84 5.54 -3.10
N GLY A 13 -4.67 4.82 -2.32
CA GLY A 13 -5.11 5.28 -0.99
C GLY A 13 -3.94 5.41 -0.03
N GLY A 14 -3.06 4.38 -0.02
CA GLY A 14 -1.83 4.38 0.75
C GLY A 14 -0.88 5.49 0.37
N ALA A 15 -0.69 5.71 -0.94
CA ALA A 15 0.18 6.77 -1.45
C ALA A 15 -0.30 8.18 -1.08
N LYS A 16 -1.62 8.40 -1.05
CA LYS A 16 -2.19 9.68 -0.61
C LYS A 16 -1.93 9.97 0.86
N LEU A 17 -2.10 8.98 1.74
CA LEU A 17 -1.78 9.17 3.17
C LEU A 17 -0.28 9.32 3.37
N ALA A 18 0.54 8.57 2.63
CA ALA A 18 2.00 8.70 2.64
C ALA A 18 2.44 10.14 2.30
N ASP A 19 1.85 10.76 1.26
CA ASP A 19 2.11 12.16 0.90
C ASP A 19 1.74 13.13 2.04
N GLY A 20 0.58 12.92 2.67
CA GLY A 20 0.16 13.72 3.82
C GLY A 20 1.14 13.62 5.00
N LEU A 21 1.57 12.41 5.35
CA LEU A 21 2.55 12.18 6.43
C LEU A 21 3.95 12.69 6.06
N TYR A 22 4.40 12.50 4.83
CA TYR A 22 5.70 13.00 4.36
C TYR A 22 5.81 14.51 4.45
N ARG A 23 4.70 15.23 4.20
CA ARG A 23 4.61 16.69 4.35
C ARG A 23 4.41 17.15 5.80
N ALA A 24 3.84 16.31 6.66
CA ALA A 24 3.56 16.66 8.06
C ALA A 24 4.74 16.41 9.00
N LEU A 25 5.60 15.46 8.65
CA LEU A 25 6.70 15.00 9.49
C LEU A 25 8.04 15.63 9.08
N PRO A 26 9.00 15.75 10.00
CA PRO A 26 10.36 16.11 9.65
C PRO A 26 10.98 15.10 8.67
N GLN A 27 11.92 15.57 7.84
CA GLN A 27 12.66 14.71 6.92
C GLN A 27 13.34 13.56 7.69
N GLY A 28 13.22 12.33 7.16
CA GLY A 28 13.77 11.13 7.75
C GLY A 28 12.94 10.52 8.91
N ALA A 29 11.83 11.17 9.32
CA ALA A 29 10.97 10.62 10.38
C ALA A 29 9.93 9.61 9.87
N LEU A 30 9.76 9.46 8.55
CA LEU A 30 8.81 8.54 7.93
C LEU A 30 9.55 7.42 7.20
N SER A 31 9.20 6.17 7.52
CA SER A 31 9.54 4.99 6.74
C SER A 31 8.25 4.36 6.20
N ILE A 32 8.18 4.14 4.90
CA ILE A 32 6.99 3.58 4.23
C ILE A 32 7.32 2.17 3.78
N ILE A 33 6.59 1.19 4.30
CA ILE A 33 6.74 -0.22 3.94
C ILE A 33 5.71 -0.55 2.87
N ALA A 34 6.19 -0.64 1.63
CA ALA A 34 5.37 -0.85 0.45
C ALA A 34 5.03 -2.33 0.25
N ASN A 35 3.84 -2.58 -0.29
CA ASN A 35 3.37 -3.90 -0.66
C ASN A 35 4.23 -4.50 -1.79
N PRO A 36 4.81 -5.70 -1.61
CA PRO A 36 5.55 -6.42 -2.64
C PRO A 36 4.65 -7.36 -3.47
N GLY A 37 3.42 -7.61 -2.99
CA GLY A 37 2.54 -8.63 -3.56
C GLY A 37 2.02 -8.32 -4.96
N ASP A 38 2.03 -7.05 -5.34
CA ASP A 38 1.57 -6.57 -6.65
C ASP A 38 2.68 -6.53 -7.70
N ASP A 39 3.94 -6.75 -7.29
CA ASP A 39 5.08 -6.77 -8.19
C ASP A 39 4.95 -7.93 -9.19
N PHE A 40 5.36 -7.70 -10.43
CA PHE A 40 5.28 -8.71 -11.48
C PHE A 40 6.30 -8.45 -12.60
N GLU A 41 6.41 -9.38 -13.53
CA GLU A 41 7.22 -9.23 -14.73
C GLU A 41 6.36 -9.01 -15.97
N LEU A 42 6.71 -8.02 -16.78
CA LEU A 42 6.11 -7.76 -18.09
C LEU A 42 7.21 -7.37 -19.07
N HIS A 43 7.23 -7.96 -20.26
CA HIS A 43 8.28 -7.79 -21.27
C HIS A 43 9.71 -8.04 -20.74
N GLY A 44 9.85 -8.93 -19.74
CA GLY A 44 11.13 -9.21 -19.06
C GLY A 44 11.62 -8.07 -18.16
N LEU A 45 10.74 -7.12 -17.83
CA LEU A 45 10.99 -6.00 -16.93
C LEU A 45 10.32 -6.22 -15.57
N THR A 46 11.01 -5.86 -14.50
CA THR A 46 10.46 -5.85 -13.14
C THR A 46 9.61 -4.60 -12.92
N ILE A 47 8.33 -4.80 -12.68
CA ILE A 47 7.33 -3.76 -12.42
C ILE A 47 6.94 -3.83 -10.95
N CYS A 48 7.00 -2.69 -10.23
CA CYS A 48 6.66 -2.58 -8.81
C CYS A 48 5.54 -1.53 -8.61
N PRO A 49 4.27 -1.86 -8.91
CA PRO A 49 3.19 -0.87 -9.03
C PRO A 49 2.96 -0.04 -7.76
N ASP A 50 2.98 -0.67 -6.59
CA ASP A 50 2.72 0.03 -5.33
C ASP A 50 3.89 0.91 -4.90
N HIS A 51 5.14 0.43 -5.07
CA HIS A 51 6.33 1.27 -4.86
C HIS A 51 6.32 2.48 -5.80
N ASP A 52 6.04 2.28 -7.08
CA ASP A 52 6.10 3.33 -8.08
C ASP A 52 4.96 4.35 -7.90
N THR A 53 3.78 3.89 -7.50
CA THR A 53 2.66 4.78 -7.11
C THR A 53 3.05 5.67 -5.92
N LEU A 54 3.71 5.12 -4.90
CA LEU A 54 4.25 5.88 -3.76
C LEU A 54 5.31 6.86 -4.24
N LEU A 55 6.30 6.40 -5.00
CA LEU A 55 7.39 7.22 -5.52
C LEU A 55 6.88 8.40 -6.33
N TYR A 56 6.01 8.15 -7.32
CA TYR A 56 5.48 9.22 -8.18
C TYR A 56 4.61 10.21 -7.40
N THR A 57 3.88 9.73 -6.40
CA THR A 57 3.06 10.61 -5.55
C THR A 57 3.92 11.51 -4.67
N LEU A 58 4.90 10.96 -3.96
CA LEU A 58 5.76 11.74 -3.04
C LEU A 58 6.69 12.69 -3.79
N ALA A 59 7.22 12.26 -4.94
CA ALA A 59 8.07 13.09 -5.79
C ALA A 59 7.31 14.16 -6.60
N GLY A 60 5.97 14.16 -6.53
CA GLY A 60 5.14 15.10 -7.29
C GLY A 60 5.13 14.87 -8.81
N LEU A 61 5.52 13.65 -9.23
CA LEU A 61 5.63 13.25 -10.64
C LEU A 61 4.37 12.56 -11.17
N GLY A 62 3.45 12.17 -10.29
CA GLY A 62 2.26 11.41 -10.63
C GLY A 62 1.22 12.22 -11.42
N ASP A 63 0.50 11.55 -12.30
CA ASP A 63 -0.62 12.13 -13.03
C ASP A 63 -1.84 12.26 -12.11
N ARG A 64 -2.23 13.51 -11.85
CA ARG A 64 -3.33 13.83 -10.92
C ARG A 64 -4.71 13.56 -11.52
N GLU A 65 -4.85 13.61 -12.83
CA GLU A 65 -6.13 13.38 -13.52
C GLU A 65 -6.44 11.90 -13.61
N ARG A 66 -5.49 11.10 -14.10
CA ARG A 66 -5.63 9.63 -14.14
C ARG A 66 -5.57 9.02 -12.74
N GLY A 67 -4.79 9.64 -11.83
CA GLY A 67 -4.54 9.15 -10.48
C GLY A 67 -3.66 7.90 -10.42
N TRP A 68 -2.87 7.63 -11.47
CA TRP A 68 -1.82 6.62 -11.56
C TRP A 68 -0.81 6.97 -12.67
N GLY A 69 0.39 6.38 -12.57
CA GLY A 69 1.47 6.60 -13.54
C GLY A 69 2.06 8.01 -13.50
N LEU A 70 3.00 8.28 -14.39
CA LEU A 70 3.70 9.56 -14.50
C LEU A 70 2.85 10.60 -15.25
N ALA A 71 2.96 11.85 -14.88
CA ALA A 71 2.37 12.96 -15.64
C ALA A 71 3.13 13.19 -16.96
N GLY A 72 2.41 13.62 -17.99
CA GLY A 72 2.99 13.93 -19.29
C GLY A 72 3.55 12.71 -20.04
N GLU A 73 2.95 11.53 -19.82
CA GLU A 73 3.32 10.31 -20.55
C GLU A 73 2.95 10.36 -22.02
N THR A 74 3.77 9.66 -22.82
CA THR A 74 3.46 9.24 -24.18
C THR A 74 3.33 7.71 -24.25
N TRP A 75 2.76 7.19 -25.33
CA TRP A 75 2.36 5.78 -25.42
C TRP A 75 2.90 5.09 -26.67
N ASN A 76 4.01 5.62 -27.24
CA ASN A 76 4.56 5.13 -28.52
C ASN A 76 5.01 3.65 -28.42
N ALA A 77 5.68 3.27 -27.34
CA ALA A 77 6.09 1.89 -27.11
C ALA A 77 4.88 0.98 -26.94
N LEU A 78 3.87 1.40 -26.17
CA LEU A 78 2.64 0.62 -25.95
C LEU A 78 1.89 0.36 -27.26
N GLU A 79 1.73 1.40 -28.09
CA GLU A 79 1.12 1.27 -29.42
C GLU A 79 1.91 0.30 -30.33
N GLN A 80 3.23 0.35 -30.24
CA GLN A 80 4.08 -0.55 -31.02
C GLN A 80 3.99 -1.98 -30.51
N PHE A 81 3.89 -2.21 -29.17
CA PHE A 81 3.65 -3.54 -28.60
C PHE A 81 2.37 -4.16 -29.16
N GLY A 82 1.25 -3.42 -29.19
CA GLY A 82 0.01 -3.89 -29.79
C GLY A 82 0.16 -4.25 -31.29
N LYS A 83 0.91 -3.44 -32.07
CA LYS A 83 1.13 -3.71 -33.52
C LYS A 83 1.93 -4.98 -33.80
N ILE A 84 2.87 -5.35 -32.91
CA ILE A 84 3.68 -6.57 -33.07
C ILE A 84 3.09 -7.78 -32.33
N GLY A 85 1.88 -7.64 -31.72
CA GLY A 85 1.21 -8.72 -31.00
C GLY A 85 1.79 -9.03 -29.63
N ALA A 86 2.58 -8.13 -29.03
CA ALA A 86 3.04 -8.25 -27.66
C ALA A 86 1.95 -7.79 -26.66
N PRO A 87 1.99 -8.25 -25.40
CA PRO A 87 1.02 -7.83 -24.39
C PRO A 87 0.94 -6.30 -24.22
N ASP A 88 -0.25 -5.71 -24.29
CA ASP A 88 -0.51 -4.28 -24.17
C ASP A 88 -1.58 -3.93 -23.11
N TRP A 89 -2.05 -4.94 -22.37
CA TRP A 89 -3.10 -4.82 -21.36
C TRP A 89 -2.70 -3.97 -20.17
N PHE A 90 -1.40 -3.95 -19.81
CA PHE A 90 -0.89 -3.11 -18.73
C PHE A 90 -0.26 -1.86 -19.34
N ARG A 91 -0.84 -0.73 -19.03
CA ARG A 91 -0.45 0.54 -19.65
C ARG A 91 0.82 1.10 -19.04
N LEU A 92 1.95 0.84 -19.67
CA LEU A 92 3.24 1.47 -19.38
C LEU A 92 3.44 2.64 -20.34
N GLY A 93 3.63 3.85 -19.82
CA GLY A 93 4.05 5.00 -20.58
C GLY A 93 5.53 4.94 -20.95
N ASP A 94 5.96 5.75 -21.92
CA ASP A 94 7.35 5.73 -22.41
C ASP A 94 8.35 6.16 -21.32
N ARG A 95 7.96 7.09 -20.41
CA ARG A 95 8.78 7.54 -19.28
C ARG A 95 8.82 6.48 -18.17
N ASP A 96 7.69 5.88 -17.87
CA ASP A 96 7.57 4.78 -16.89
C ASP A 96 8.41 3.57 -17.35
N LEU A 97 8.35 3.25 -18.63
CA LEU A 97 9.14 2.20 -19.25
C LEU A 97 10.66 2.40 -19.04
N ALA A 98 11.14 3.64 -19.13
CA ALA A 98 12.56 3.95 -18.88
C ALA A 98 12.97 3.60 -17.45
N LEU A 99 12.12 3.85 -16.45
CA LEU A 99 12.37 3.49 -15.04
C LEU A 99 12.44 1.97 -14.89
N HIS A 100 11.49 1.23 -15.47
CA HIS A 100 11.47 -0.23 -15.37
C HIS A 100 12.66 -0.89 -16.08
N ILE A 101 13.08 -0.38 -17.24
CA ILE A 101 14.29 -0.85 -17.93
C ILE A 101 15.51 -0.64 -17.05
N HIS A 102 15.68 0.55 -16.47
CA HIS A 102 16.82 0.85 -15.61
C HIS A 102 16.84 0.02 -14.33
N ARG A 103 15.68 -0.08 -13.63
CA ARG A 103 15.53 -0.98 -12.46
C ARG A 103 15.93 -2.41 -12.80
N THR A 104 15.38 -2.94 -13.89
CA THR A 104 15.64 -4.33 -14.29
C THR A 104 17.11 -4.56 -14.62
N ALA A 105 17.78 -3.60 -15.28
CA ALA A 105 19.21 -3.70 -15.58
C ALA A 105 20.05 -3.76 -14.28
N LEU A 106 19.74 -2.91 -13.29
CA LEU A 106 20.43 -2.92 -11.99
C LEU A 106 20.19 -4.23 -11.22
N LEU A 107 18.97 -4.75 -11.22
CA LEU A 107 18.65 -6.04 -10.59
C LEU A 107 19.41 -7.20 -11.26
N LYS A 108 19.46 -7.22 -12.59
CA LYS A 108 20.22 -8.23 -13.36
C LYS A 108 21.73 -8.13 -13.13
N SER A 109 22.26 -6.98 -12.74
CA SER A 109 23.66 -6.81 -12.34
C SER A 109 23.96 -7.23 -10.89
N GLY A 110 22.97 -7.78 -10.16
CA GLY A 110 23.12 -8.29 -8.80
C GLY A 110 22.72 -7.32 -7.70
N GLY A 111 22.10 -6.18 -8.02
CA GLY A 111 21.55 -5.25 -7.04
C GLY A 111 20.35 -5.85 -6.28
N ARG A 112 20.20 -5.54 -4.98
CA ARG A 112 19.00 -5.86 -4.21
C ARG A 112 17.86 -4.89 -4.58
N LEU A 113 16.62 -5.38 -4.60
CA LEU A 113 15.44 -4.56 -4.96
C LEU A 113 15.32 -3.31 -4.07
N THR A 114 15.51 -3.48 -2.75
CA THR A 114 15.50 -2.36 -1.79
C THR A 114 16.54 -1.30 -2.14
N GLU A 115 17.78 -1.69 -2.44
CA GLU A 115 18.89 -0.76 -2.77
C GLU A 115 18.63 -0.03 -4.09
N VAL A 116 18.23 -0.78 -5.12
CA VAL A 116 17.88 -0.24 -6.44
C VAL A 116 16.76 0.78 -6.33
N ASN A 117 15.68 0.46 -5.62
CA ASN A 117 14.55 1.36 -5.44
C ASN A 117 14.92 2.61 -4.60
N ARG A 118 15.78 2.49 -3.59
CA ARG A 118 16.29 3.65 -2.83
C ARG A 118 17.11 4.60 -3.71
N GLU A 119 17.95 4.06 -4.59
CA GLU A 119 18.69 4.88 -5.55
C GLU A 119 17.76 5.60 -6.51
N LEU A 120 16.73 4.94 -7.06
CA LEU A 120 15.73 5.56 -7.94
C LEU A 120 14.97 6.68 -7.22
N GLN A 121 14.58 6.48 -5.96
CA GLN A 121 13.93 7.51 -5.15
C GLN A 121 14.78 8.78 -5.04
N ARG A 122 16.08 8.63 -4.69
CA ARG A 122 16.98 9.77 -4.57
C ARG A 122 17.14 10.53 -5.88
N ARG A 123 17.28 9.81 -7.00
CA ARG A 123 17.38 10.42 -8.34
C ARG A 123 16.12 11.14 -8.79
N LEU A 124 14.98 10.70 -8.28
CA LEU A 124 13.65 11.28 -8.61
C LEU A 124 13.17 12.31 -7.58
N GLY A 125 14.05 12.79 -6.69
CA GLY A 125 13.77 13.93 -5.82
C GLY A 125 13.36 13.58 -4.39
N LEU A 126 13.55 12.33 -3.94
CA LEU A 126 13.35 11.90 -2.56
C LEU A 126 14.70 11.55 -1.90
N PRO A 127 15.45 12.53 -1.38
CA PRO A 127 16.83 12.32 -0.91
C PRO A 127 16.91 11.39 0.32
N ASP A 128 15.92 11.36 1.17
CA ASP A 128 15.81 10.47 2.33
C ASP A 128 15.32 9.05 1.97
N ALA A 129 14.86 8.86 0.73
CA ALA A 129 14.39 7.58 0.19
C ALA A 129 13.51 6.80 1.18
N PRO A 130 12.33 7.35 1.56
CA PRO A 130 11.52 6.84 2.66
C PRO A 130 10.79 5.54 2.34
N ILE A 131 10.73 5.11 1.07
CA ILE A 131 9.96 3.95 0.63
C ILE A 131 10.84 2.71 0.67
N LEU A 132 10.43 1.73 1.47
CA LEU A 132 11.04 0.41 1.61
C LEU A 132 10.08 -0.64 1.02
N ILE A 133 10.60 -1.63 0.30
CA ILE A 133 9.83 -2.81 -0.06
C ILE A 133 9.85 -3.77 1.14
N ALA A 134 8.71 -4.39 1.47
CA ALA A 134 8.61 -5.26 2.64
C ALA A 134 9.63 -6.41 2.63
N THR A 135 10.04 -6.87 1.45
CA THR A 135 11.02 -7.94 1.25
C THR A 135 11.76 -7.80 -0.07
N ASP A 136 13.00 -8.25 -0.14
CA ASP A 136 13.76 -8.43 -1.39
C ASP A 136 13.47 -9.80 -2.05
N ASP A 137 12.82 -10.73 -1.30
CA ASP A 137 12.47 -12.05 -1.80
C ASP A 137 11.22 -12.00 -2.69
N PRO A 138 11.06 -12.91 -3.65
CA PRO A 138 9.88 -13.00 -4.48
C PRO A 138 8.61 -13.27 -3.65
N LEU A 139 7.66 -12.36 -3.72
CA LEU A 139 6.32 -12.51 -3.15
C LEU A 139 5.31 -11.99 -4.17
N ARG A 140 4.30 -12.78 -4.50
CA ARG A 140 3.30 -12.42 -5.53
C ARG A 140 1.90 -12.76 -5.04
N THR A 141 0.98 -11.82 -5.22
CA THR A 141 -0.44 -12.06 -5.00
C THR A 141 -1.04 -12.74 -6.22
N ARG A 142 -1.81 -13.81 -5.99
CA ARG A 142 -2.70 -14.38 -7.01
C ARG A 142 -4.10 -14.57 -6.45
N VAL A 143 -5.07 -14.58 -7.34
CA VAL A 143 -6.48 -14.72 -6.99
C VAL A 143 -7.04 -15.95 -7.67
N ARG A 144 -7.89 -16.72 -6.96
CA ARG A 144 -8.65 -17.79 -7.54
C ARG A 144 -10.00 -17.25 -8.00
N THR A 145 -10.32 -17.49 -9.25
CA THR A 145 -11.60 -17.21 -9.88
C THR A 145 -12.33 -18.49 -10.19
N PRO A 146 -13.62 -18.48 -10.62
CA PRO A 146 -14.28 -19.68 -11.12
C PRO A 146 -13.56 -20.36 -12.29
N GLU A 147 -12.81 -19.60 -13.09
CA GLU A 147 -12.03 -20.11 -14.23
C GLU A 147 -10.64 -20.61 -13.85
N GLY A 148 -10.22 -20.44 -12.59
CA GLY A 148 -8.92 -20.85 -12.08
C GLY A 148 -8.09 -19.75 -11.45
N TRP A 149 -6.81 -20.05 -11.19
CA TRP A 149 -5.88 -19.09 -10.61
C TRP A 149 -5.40 -18.08 -11.65
N MET A 150 -5.37 -16.81 -11.27
CA MET A 150 -4.83 -15.69 -12.04
C MET A 150 -3.80 -14.93 -11.20
N GLU A 151 -2.73 -14.45 -11.83
CA GLU A 151 -1.87 -13.45 -11.23
C GLU A 151 -2.66 -12.15 -10.99
N PHE A 152 -2.29 -11.40 -9.95
CA PHE A 152 -3.10 -10.26 -9.51
C PHE A 152 -3.25 -9.18 -10.59
N GLN A 153 -2.17 -8.75 -11.23
CA GLN A 153 -2.24 -7.67 -12.22
C GLN A 153 -3.01 -8.05 -13.50
N PRO A 154 -2.85 -9.26 -14.08
CA PRO A 154 -3.73 -9.76 -15.14
C PRO A 154 -5.21 -9.75 -14.76
N TRP A 155 -5.55 -10.13 -13.53
CA TRP A 155 -6.93 -10.06 -13.03
C TRP A 155 -7.39 -8.62 -12.83
N PHE A 156 -6.58 -7.79 -12.13
CA PHE A 156 -6.98 -6.44 -11.71
C PHE A 156 -7.07 -5.47 -12.88
N VAL A 157 -6.01 -5.41 -13.70
CA VAL A 157 -5.90 -4.49 -14.84
C VAL A 157 -6.41 -5.16 -16.11
N GLY A 158 -5.89 -6.32 -16.47
CA GLY A 158 -6.23 -7.01 -17.70
C GLY A 158 -7.70 -7.40 -17.78
N ALA A 159 -8.21 -8.11 -16.78
CA ALA A 159 -9.63 -8.48 -16.69
C ALA A 159 -10.51 -7.42 -16.01
N GLN A 160 -9.96 -6.22 -15.69
CA GLN A 160 -10.68 -5.11 -15.04
C GLN A 160 -11.34 -5.51 -13.70
N ALA A 161 -10.71 -6.44 -12.98
CA ALA A 161 -11.24 -7.06 -11.77
C ALA A 161 -12.70 -7.57 -11.90
N LYS A 162 -13.13 -7.94 -13.10
CA LYS A 162 -14.51 -8.44 -13.34
C LYS A 162 -14.75 -9.85 -12.81
N PRO A 163 -13.81 -10.83 -12.98
CA PRO A 163 -14.00 -12.16 -12.42
C PRO A 163 -14.14 -12.11 -10.90
N GLU A 164 -15.06 -12.91 -10.37
CA GLU A 164 -15.24 -13.05 -8.92
C GLU A 164 -14.00 -13.65 -8.28
N VAL A 165 -13.60 -13.13 -7.11
CA VAL A 165 -12.48 -13.65 -6.33
C VAL A 165 -13.03 -14.63 -5.30
N LEU A 166 -12.62 -15.88 -5.37
CA LEU A 166 -12.99 -16.94 -4.42
C LEU A 166 -11.91 -17.10 -3.31
N GLU A 167 -10.65 -16.78 -3.62
CA GLU A 167 -9.53 -16.96 -2.71
C GLU A 167 -8.37 -16.04 -3.12
N VAL A 168 -7.56 -15.64 -2.14
CA VAL A 168 -6.32 -14.88 -2.35
C VAL A 168 -5.17 -15.67 -1.78
N GLU A 169 -4.07 -15.79 -2.52
CA GLU A 169 -2.85 -16.45 -2.08
C GLU A 169 -1.64 -15.55 -2.28
N PHE A 170 -0.69 -15.63 -1.36
CA PHE A 170 0.61 -14.94 -1.44
C PHE A 170 1.70 -15.98 -1.71
N VAL A 171 2.00 -16.16 -2.99
CA VAL A 171 3.03 -17.11 -3.45
C VAL A 171 4.40 -16.58 -3.00
N GLY A 172 5.19 -17.45 -2.37
CA GLY A 172 6.50 -17.10 -1.82
C GLY A 172 6.49 -16.58 -0.38
N ALA A 173 5.33 -16.29 0.22
CA ALA A 173 5.24 -15.74 1.58
C ALA A 173 5.93 -16.63 2.64
N GLN A 174 5.91 -17.95 2.48
CA GLN A 174 6.54 -18.90 3.42
C GLN A 174 8.06 -18.73 3.51
N SER A 175 8.71 -18.24 2.46
CA SER A 175 10.16 -18.04 2.40
C SER A 175 10.58 -16.59 2.46
N ALA A 176 9.69 -15.66 2.07
CA ALA A 176 9.98 -14.23 2.05
C ALA A 176 10.26 -13.69 3.45
N ARG A 177 11.37 -12.97 3.62
CA ARG A 177 11.80 -12.38 4.89
C ARG A 177 11.91 -10.86 4.78
N MET A 178 11.65 -10.18 5.87
CA MET A 178 11.89 -8.74 5.96
C MET A 178 13.34 -8.40 5.59
N SER A 179 13.52 -7.29 4.86
CA SER A 179 14.85 -6.68 4.73
C SER A 179 15.34 -6.13 6.08
N ALA A 180 16.65 -5.93 6.23
CA ALA A 180 17.20 -5.31 7.43
C ALA A 180 16.63 -3.89 7.63
N GLU A 181 16.42 -3.16 6.54
CA GLU A 181 15.87 -1.81 6.53
C GLU A 181 14.43 -1.77 7.04
N VAL A 182 13.60 -2.74 6.67
CA VAL A 182 12.21 -2.87 7.17
C VAL A 182 12.20 -3.26 8.65
N THR A 183 13.10 -4.17 9.04
CA THR A 183 13.27 -4.55 10.45
C THR A 183 13.62 -3.33 11.31
N GLU A 184 14.60 -2.54 10.88
CA GLU A 184 15.00 -1.31 11.56
C GLU A 184 13.84 -0.30 11.63
N ALA A 185 13.13 -0.09 10.51
CA ALA A 185 12.02 0.83 10.44
C ALA A 185 10.90 0.49 11.44
N ILE A 186 10.49 -0.79 11.55
CA ILE A 186 9.45 -1.22 12.49
C ILE A 186 9.95 -1.17 13.94
N LEU A 187 11.17 -1.65 14.19
CA LEU A 187 11.71 -1.70 15.55
C LEU A 187 12.08 -0.34 16.12
N SER A 188 12.43 0.63 15.28
CA SER A 188 12.73 1.99 15.72
C SER A 188 11.50 2.92 15.71
N ALA A 189 10.37 2.46 15.19
CA ALA A 189 9.14 3.26 15.15
C ALA A 189 8.63 3.59 16.56
N GLU A 190 8.08 4.80 16.70
CA GLU A 190 7.36 5.30 17.86
C GLU A 190 5.84 5.34 17.58
N LEU A 191 5.47 5.19 16.30
CA LEU A 191 4.10 5.04 15.84
C LEU A 191 4.09 4.14 14.59
N ILE A 192 3.19 3.17 14.55
CA ILE A 192 2.93 2.36 13.37
C ILE A 192 1.58 2.75 12.77
N VAL A 193 1.58 3.04 11.48
CA VAL A 193 0.38 3.46 10.75
C VAL A 193 0.03 2.43 9.69
N ILE A 194 -1.25 2.07 9.62
CA ILE A 194 -1.79 1.24 8.55
C ILE A 194 -2.63 2.13 7.63
N ALA A 195 -2.16 2.30 6.41
CA ALA A 195 -2.80 3.16 5.42
C ALA A 195 -4.22 2.70 5.06
N PRO A 196 -5.09 3.59 4.50
CA PRO A 196 -6.39 3.22 3.93
C PRO A 196 -6.20 2.49 2.59
N SER A 197 -5.53 1.37 2.66
CA SER A 197 -5.23 0.43 1.57
C SER A 197 -6.14 -0.78 1.64
N ASN A 198 -6.26 -1.53 0.55
CA ASN A 198 -7.04 -2.76 0.57
C ASN A 198 -6.45 -3.75 1.60
N PRO A 199 -7.24 -4.18 2.61
CA PRO A 199 -6.74 -5.03 3.67
C PRO A 199 -6.26 -6.39 3.18
N LEU A 200 -6.87 -6.92 2.10
CA LEU A 200 -6.65 -8.29 1.61
C LEU A 200 -5.49 -8.40 0.60
N ILE A 201 -5.22 -7.35 -0.18
CA ILE A 201 -4.23 -7.41 -1.27
C ILE A 201 -3.13 -6.34 -1.18
N SER A 202 -3.28 -5.34 -0.30
CA SER A 202 -2.23 -4.33 -0.13
C SER A 202 -1.57 -4.38 1.25
N ILE A 203 -2.34 -4.68 2.32
CA ILE A 203 -1.79 -4.78 3.68
C ILE A 203 -1.45 -6.23 4.03
N ALA A 204 -2.32 -7.19 3.74
CA ALA A 204 -2.08 -8.59 4.06
C ALA A 204 -0.79 -9.17 3.43
N PRO A 205 -0.38 -8.84 2.18
CA PRO A 205 0.89 -9.31 1.64
C PRO A 205 2.10 -8.79 2.42
N ILE A 206 2.08 -7.53 2.90
CA ILE A 206 3.15 -6.99 3.77
C ILE A 206 3.22 -7.81 5.05
N LEU A 207 2.07 -8.07 5.68
CA LEU A 207 1.98 -8.84 6.91
C LEU A 207 2.26 -10.34 6.73
N ALA A 208 2.25 -10.84 5.50
CA ALA A 208 2.59 -12.22 5.17
C ALA A 208 4.11 -12.45 5.05
N VAL A 209 4.90 -11.40 4.94
CA VAL A 209 6.37 -11.49 4.98
C VAL A 209 6.80 -11.92 6.38
N ASN A 210 7.63 -12.97 6.45
CA ASN A 210 8.09 -13.52 7.73
C ASN A 210 8.79 -12.46 8.58
N GLY A 211 8.37 -12.36 9.83
CA GLY A 211 8.91 -11.44 10.83
C GLY A 211 8.15 -10.12 10.95
N VAL A 212 7.32 -9.71 9.98
CA VAL A 212 6.62 -8.41 10.04
C VAL A 212 5.61 -8.36 11.18
N ARG A 213 4.77 -9.40 11.33
CA ARG A 213 3.78 -9.45 12.43
C ARG A 213 4.45 -9.50 13.78
N GLU A 214 5.52 -10.28 13.90
CA GLU A 214 6.30 -10.42 15.13
C GLU A 214 7.00 -9.11 15.51
N ALA A 215 7.55 -8.40 14.52
CA ALA A 215 8.16 -7.08 14.74
C ALA A 215 7.13 -6.04 15.21
N ILE A 216 5.93 -6.01 14.61
CA ILE A 216 4.82 -5.15 15.05
C ILE A 216 4.39 -5.53 16.48
N ALA A 217 4.21 -6.82 16.76
CA ALA A 217 3.86 -7.28 18.11
C ALA A 217 4.94 -6.88 19.13
N SER A 218 6.22 -7.05 18.80
CA SER A 218 7.34 -6.60 19.64
C SER A 218 7.35 -5.08 19.84
N ALA A 219 7.04 -4.29 18.83
CA ALA A 219 6.91 -2.84 18.96
C ALA A 219 5.78 -2.47 19.94
N ARG A 220 4.62 -3.12 19.85
CA ARG A 220 3.49 -2.91 20.77
C ARG A 220 3.83 -3.24 22.22
N THR A 221 4.62 -4.27 22.50
CA THR A 221 5.06 -4.57 23.89
C THR A 221 5.94 -3.47 24.50
N ARG A 222 6.53 -2.62 23.66
CA ARG A 222 7.28 -1.42 24.08
C ARG A 222 6.41 -0.16 24.18
N GLY A 223 5.08 -0.28 23.98
CA GLY A 223 4.14 0.83 24.02
C GLY A 223 3.96 1.55 22.66
N VAL A 224 4.50 1.01 21.57
CA VAL A 224 4.26 1.59 20.24
C VAL A 224 2.81 1.38 19.83
N HIS A 225 2.11 2.47 19.53
CA HIS A 225 0.70 2.45 19.14
C HIS A 225 0.55 2.10 17.65
N VAL A 226 -0.44 1.26 17.31
CA VAL A 226 -0.79 0.92 15.93
C VAL A 226 -2.12 1.56 15.58
N ILE A 227 -2.08 2.55 14.67
CA ILE A 227 -3.26 3.26 14.21
C ILE A 227 -3.54 2.98 12.74
N GLY A 228 -4.78 2.64 12.40
CA GLY A 228 -5.19 2.43 11.01
C GLY A 228 -6.21 3.44 10.54
N VAL A 229 -6.34 3.56 9.21
CA VAL A 229 -7.41 4.31 8.55
C VAL A 229 -8.21 3.36 7.69
N SER A 230 -9.53 3.36 7.83
CA SER A 230 -10.41 2.52 7.01
C SER A 230 -10.44 2.99 5.55
N PRO A 231 -10.28 2.08 4.55
CA PRO A 231 -10.48 2.39 3.15
C PRO A 231 -11.96 2.38 2.72
N ILE A 232 -12.87 2.00 3.62
CA ILE A 232 -14.30 1.88 3.33
C ILE A 232 -15.04 3.07 3.92
N VAL A 233 -15.80 3.77 3.07
CA VAL A 233 -16.66 4.90 3.41
C VAL A 233 -18.04 4.64 2.83
N ALA A 234 -19.09 4.81 3.62
CA ALA A 234 -20.49 4.54 3.25
C ALA A 234 -20.67 3.16 2.57
N GLY A 235 -19.96 2.14 3.08
CA GLY A 235 -20.06 0.76 2.58
C GLY A 235 -19.35 0.51 1.24
N LYS A 236 -18.53 1.45 0.74
CA LYS A 236 -17.83 1.33 -0.54
C LYS A 236 -16.36 1.64 -0.41
N ALA A 237 -15.53 1.01 -1.23
CA ALA A 237 -14.14 1.43 -1.42
C ALA A 237 -14.09 2.74 -2.22
N ILE A 238 -13.26 3.68 -1.78
CA ILE A 238 -13.06 4.96 -2.49
C ILE A 238 -12.36 4.72 -3.84
N LYS A 239 -11.41 3.77 -3.86
CA LYS A 239 -10.72 3.31 -5.08
C LYS A 239 -10.42 1.81 -4.98
N GLY A 240 -10.41 1.13 -6.13
CA GLY A 240 -10.11 -0.30 -6.19
C GLY A 240 -11.24 -1.19 -5.68
N PRO A 241 -11.01 -2.51 -5.60
CA PRO A 241 -12.06 -3.51 -5.37
C PRO A 241 -12.23 -3.93 -3.90
N ALA A 242 -11.74 -3.14 -2.90
CA ALA A 242 -11.70 -3.57 -1.50
C ALA A 242 -13.08 -3.98 -0.96
N ASP A 243 -14.13 -3.25 -1.32
CA ASP A 243 -15.51 -3.53 -0.91
C ASP A 243 -16.04 -4.87 -1.48
N ARG A 244 -15.72 -5.16 -2.75
CA ARG A 244 -16.09 -6.43 -3.40
C ARG A 244 -15.29 -7.60 -2.83
N MET A 245 -13.99 -7.40 -2.61
CA MET A 245 -13.12 -8.45 -2.07
C MET A 245 -13.46 -8.79 -0.61
N LEU A 246 -13.82 -7.81 0.21
CA LEU A 246 -14.33 -8.08 1.56
C LEU A 246 -15.59 -8.95 1.49
N ARG A 247 -16.56 -8.61 0.64
CA ARG A 247 -17.78 -9.42 0.46
C ARG A 247 -17.47 -10.83 -0.04
N ALA A 248 -16.56 -10.97 -1.00
CA ALA A 248 -16.11 -12.28 -1.50
C ALA A 248 -15.46 -13.14 -0.41
N ALA A 249 -14.74 -12.52 0.53
CA ALA A 249 -14.18 -13.16 1.71
C ALA A 249 -15.21 -13.42 2.84
N GLY A 250 -16.51 -13.18 2.61
CA GLY A 250 -17.56 -13.34 3.62
C GLY A 250 -17.55 -12.25 4.71
N LEU A 251 -16.87 -11.14 4.46
CA LEU A 251 -16.75 -10.02 5.39
C LEU A 251 -17.67 -8.84 4.98
N PRO A 252 -18.19 -8.07 5.93
CA PRO A 252 -18.99 -6.90 5.60
C PRO A 252 -18.11 -5.84 4.90
N SER A 253 -18.70 -5.14 3.92
CA SER A 253 -18.07 -3.97 3.30
C SER A 253 -18.23 -2.76 4.22
N SER A 254 -17.45 -2.74 5.31
CA SER A 254 -17.50 -1.73 6.38
C SER A 254 -16.15 -1.65 7.09
N PRO A 255 -15.93 -0.64 7.93
CA PRO A 255 -14.76 -0.61 8.82
C PRO A 255 -14.64 -1.86 9.72
N ALA A 256 -15.75 -2.47 10.11
CA ALA A 256 -15.73 -3.73 10.86
C ALA A 256 -15.21 -4.90 10.01
N GLY A 257 -15.52 -4.95 8.73
CA GLY A 257 -14.94 -5.92 7.80
C GLY A 257 -13.45 -5.74 7.63
N VAL A 258 -12.95 -4.49 7.60
CA VAL A 258 -11.51 -4.20 7.58
C VAL A 258 -10.83 -4.71 8.85
N ALA A 259 -11.41 -4.46 10.03
CA ALA A 259 -10.89 -4.94 11.30
C ALA A 259 -10.86 -6.48 11.38
N ARG A 260 -11.91 -7.16 10.87
CA ARG A 260 -11.97 -8.63 10.78
C ARG A 260 -10.97 -9.22 9.78
N ALA A 261 -10.68 -8.52 8.68
CA ALA A 261 -9.67 -8.94 7.71
C ALA A 261 -8.24 -8.85 8.28
N LEU A 262 -8.01 -7.97 9.26
CA LEU A 262 -6.71 -7.71 9.89
C LEU A 262 -6.83 -7.86 11.43
N PRO A 263 -7.16 -9.05 11.93
CA PRO A 263 -7.51 -9.26 13.34
C PRO A 263 -6.33 -8.90 14.27
N GLY A 264 -6.65 -8.16 15.34
CA GLY A 264 -5.72 -7.78 16.39
C GLY A 264 -4.63 -6.79 15.95
N LEU A 265 -4.70 -6.24 14.73
CA LEU A 265 -3.67 -5.34 14.23
C LEU A 265 -3.77 -3.92 14.80
N PHE A 266 -4.99 -3.42 14.98
CA PHE A 266 -5.23 -2.02 15.33
C PHE A 266 -5.39 -1.81 16.84
N ASP A 267 -4.73 -0.79 17.38
CA ASP A 267 -5.05 -0.20 18.69
C ASP A 267 -6.08 0.92 18.53
N THR A 268 -5.99 1.69 17.44
CA THR A 268 -7.00 2.67 17.03
C THR A 268 -7.33 2.49 15.55
N LEU A 269 -8.59 2.58 15.19
CA LEU A 269 -9.05 2.64 13.80
C LEU A 269 -9.78 3.97 13.55
N LEU A 270 -9.23 4.77 12.64
CA LEU A 270 -9.90 5.97 12.13
C LEU A 270 -10.86 5.58 11.01
N ILE A 271 -12.06 6.09 11.09
CA ILE A 271 -13.12 5.90 10.08
C ILE A 271 -13.66 7.25 9.66
N GLU A 272 -14.31 7.30 8.50
CA GLU A 272 -14.98 8.53 8.05
C GLU A 272 -16.01 8.99 9.10
N GLU A 273 -15.97 10.27 9.47
CA GLU A 273 -16.80 10.83 10.53
C GLU A 273 -18.29 10.54 10.31
N SER A 274 -18.75 10.64 9.06
CA SER A 274 -20.15 10.36 8.69
C SER A 274 -20.59 8.91 8.91
N ASP A 275 -19.65 7.97 8.96
CA ASP A 275 -19.92 6.54 9.18
C ASP A 275 -19.92 6.16 10.67
N LEU A 276 -19.49 7.07 11.56
CA LEU A 276 -19.30 6.82 12.98
C LEU A 276 -20.63 6.84 13.75
N THR A 277 -21.42 5.78 13.58
CA THR A 277 -22.68 5.55 14.29
C THR A 277 -22.48 4.71 15.55
N ASP A 278 -23.42 4.80 16.51
CA ASP A 278 -23.39 3.96 17.72
C ASP A 278 -23.44 2.47 17.38
N ALA A 279 -24.17 2.09 16.35
CA ALA A 279 -24.24 0.71 15.86
C ALA A 279 -22.87 0.23 15.37
N LEU A 280 -22.14 1.03 14.57
CA LEU A 280 -20.82 0.68 14.10
C LEU A 280 -19.79 0.68 15.23
N ARG A 281 -19.89 1.61 16.20
CA ARG A 281 -19.06 1.58 17.42
C ARG A 281 -19.24 0.29 18.20
N ALA A 282 -20.49 -0.14 18.41
CA ALA A 282 -20.79 -1.40 19.10
C ALA A 282 -20.27 -2.62 18.33
N GLU A 283 -20.34 -2.63 16.98
CA GLU A 283 -19.78 -3.69 16.15
C GLU A 283 -18.25 -3.75 16.22
N LEU A 284 -17.59 -2.62 16.27
CA LEU A 284 -16.11 -2.50 16.31
C LEU A 284 -15.52 -2.75 17.71
N ALA A 285 -16.28 -2.51 18.78
CA ALA A 285 -15.79 -2.61 20.16
C ALA A 285 -15.08 -3.94 20.51
N PRO A 286 -15.54 -5.14 20.07
CA PRO A 286 -14.83 -6.39 20.31
C PRO A 286 -13.61 -6.61 19.37
N LEU A 287 -13.43 -5.78 18.36
CA LEU A 287 -12.40 -5.96 17.30
C LEU A 287 -11.24 -4.98 17.44
N VAL A 288 -11.51 -3.76 17.91
CA VAL A 288 -10.54 -2.67 17.99
C VAL A 288 -10.72 -1.93 19.30
N PRO A 289 -9.68 -1.76 20.11
CA PRO A 289 -9.76 -1.07 21.41
C PRO A 289 -10.32 0.35 21.32
N ARG A 290 -9.94 1.11 20.30
CA ARG A 290 -10.38 2.50 20.11
C ARG A 290 -10.82 2.75 18.67
N VAL A 291 -11.96 3.41 18.51
CA VAL A 291 -12.48 3.89 17.21
C VAL A 291 -12.70 5.38 17.28
N ALA A 292 -12.20 6.13 16.29
CA ALA A 292 -12.36 7.58 16.22
C ALA A 292 -12.79 7.99 14.79
N GLY A 293 -13.56 9.08 14.71
CA GLY A 293 -13.93 9.71 13.46
C GLY A 293 -12.80 10.60 12.95
N ALA A 294 -12.70 10.70 11.64
CA ALA A 294 -11.81 11.63 10.95
C ALA A 294 -12.36 11.96 9.55
N THR A 295 -11.91 13.05 8.96
CA THR A 295 -12.17 13.33 7.53
C THR A 295 -11.17 12.53 6.69
N THR A 296 -11.60 11.33 6.26
CA THR A 296 -10.69 10.38 5.58
C THR A 296 -10.63 10.56 4.07
N MET A 297 -11.50 11.39 3.49
CA MET A 297 -11.55 11.64 2.06
C MET A 297 -10.41 12.56 1.59
N MET A 298 -9.42 11.98 0.94
CA MET A 298 -8.20 12.65 0.43
C MET A 298 -8.35 13.06 -1.04
N HIS A 299 -9.11 14.11 -1.33
CA HIS A 299 -9.36 14.58 -2.70
C HIS A 299 -8.22 15.46 -3.25
N ASP A 300 -7.51 16.18 -2.40
CA ASP A 300 -6.37 17.03 -2.76
C ASP A 300 -5.21 16.96 -1.74
N GLY A 301 -4.19 17.76 -1.93
CA GLY A 301 -3.00 17.79 -1.07
C GLY A 301 -3.28 18.29 0.34
N ASP A 302 -4.23 19.22 0.51
CA ASP A 302 -4.56 19.78 1.83
C ASP A 302 -5.40 18.79 2.64
N ALA A 303 -6.32 18.08 1.99
CA ALA A 303 -7.06 16.98 2.61
C ALA A 303 -6.13 15.85 3.07
N ARG A 304 -5.09 15.51 2.29
CA ARG A 304 -4.06 14.52 2.68
C ARG A 304 -3.30 14.98 3.93
N LEU A 305 -2.85 16.23 3.95
CA LEU A 305 -2.14 16.81 5.09
C LEU A 305 -3.05 16.93 6.33
N SER A 306 -4.32 17.28 6.14
CA SER A 306 -5.32 17.35 7.21
C SER A 306 -5.52 15.97 7.86
N LEU A 307 -5.73 14.91 7.08
CA LEU A 307 -5.87 13.55 7.61
C LEU A 307 -4.60 13.10 8.35
N ALA A 308 -3.41 13.38 7.81
CA ALA A 308 -2.16 13.07 8.49
C ALA A 308 -2.07 13.73 9.87
N ARG A 309 -2.46 15.01 9.99
CA ARG A 309 -2.49 15.72 11.28
C ARG A 309 -3.53 15.15 12.26
N GLN A 310 -4.74 14.82 11.78
CA GLN A 310 -5.78 14.20 12.59
C GLN A 310 -5.32 12.83 13.12
N LEU A 311 -4.64 12.04 12.27
CA LEU A 311 -4.07 10.76 12.65
C LEU A 311 -3.01 10.91 13.75
N MET A 312 -2.07 11.86 13.57
CA MET A 312 -1.02 12.14 14.58
C MET A 312 -1.61 12.61 15.90
N GLN A 313 -2.65 13.44 15.87
CA GLN A 313 -3.37 13.88 17.07
C GLN A 313 -4.06 12.69 17.76
N ALA A 314 -4.80 11.86 17.01
CA ALA A 314 -5.49 10.68 17.56
C ALA A 314 -4.52 9.67 18.18
N ALA A 315 -3.31 9.53 17.62
CA ALA A 315 -2.26 8.70 18.21
C ALA A 315 -1.73 9.30 19.53
N SER A 316 -1.54 10.63 19.56
CA SER A 316 -1.09 11.33 20.78
C SER A 316 -2.12 11.27 21.92
N ASP A 317 -3.42 11.33 21.60
CA ASP A 317 -4.51 11.24 22.58
C ASP A 317 -4.71 9.83 23.13
N ALA A 318 -4.05 8.83 22.55
CA ALA A 318 -4.13 7.42 22.93
C ALA A 318 -2.91 6.94 23.74
N ALA A 319 -1.82 7.72 23.73
CA ALA A 319 -0.57 7.46 24.46
C ALA A 319 -0.65 7.97 25.88
#